data_71f7a08f87149a87869c723621ea4baf
#
_entry.id   71f7a08f87149a87869c723621ea4baf
#
_cell.length_a   1.000
_cell.length_b   1.000
_cell.length_c   1.000
_cell.angle_alpha   90.00
_cell.angle_beta   90.00
_cell.angle_gamma   90.00
#
_symmetry.space_group_name_H-M   'P 1'
#
loop_
_entity.id
_entity.type
_entity.pdbx_description
1 polymer ?
#
loop_
_entity_poly.entity_id
_entity_poly.type
_entity_poly.pdbx_seq_one_letter_code
_entity_poly.pdbx_strand_id
1 'polypeptide(L)'
;MANAYLEKIDRAKQECFVAGCDITAQQMYDMMCLVLHDPEIMGKDTFGANRLKKIHKAMFELEQKYHEAWLFLPESDYYQEKLDAGLRDIFGEELDPFQKRYPMCKEWNYNKPYKKGQRK
;
A
#
# COMPACT_ATOMS: atom_id res chain seq x y z
N MET A 1 17.77 27.83 -14.91
CA MET A 1 18.73 27.82 -13.77
C MET A 1 18.07 27.43 -12.48
N ALA A 2 17.05 28.18 -11.99
CA ALA A 2 16.30 27.79 -10.80
C ALA A 2 15.61 26.43 -10.96
N ASN A 3 15.21 26.08 -12.19
CA ASN A 3 14.53 24.82 -12.48
C ASN A 3 15.42 23.59 -12.24
N ALA A 4 16.72 23.68 -12.57
CA ALA A 4 17.65 22.57 -12.36
C ALA A 4 17.83 22.24 -10.88
N TYR A 5 17.87 23.27 -10.04
CA TYR A 5 17.95 23.09 -8.58
C TYR A 5 16.68 22.46 -8.02
N LEU A 6 15.52 22.96 -8.44
CA LEU A 6 14.22 22.43 -8.01
C LEU A 6 14.03 20.98 -8.45
N GLU A 7 14.42 20.66 -9.68
CA GLU A 7 14.37 19.28 -10.18
C GLU A 7 15.22 18.34 -9.35
N LYS A 8 16.40 18.81 -8.93
CA LYS A 8 17.29 18.01 -8.09
C LYS A 8 16.69 17.74 -6.72
N ILE A 9 16.01 18.74 -6.12
CA ILE A 9 15.33 18.58 -4.83
C ILE A 9 14.17 17.62 -4.98
N ASP A 10 13.36 17.74 -6.03
CA ASP A 10 12.21 16.87 -6.26
C ASP A 10 12.64 15.43 -6.47
N ARG A 11 13.74 15.22 -7.21
CA ARG A 11 14.30 13.88 -7.39
C ARG A 11 14.75 13.28 -6.07
N ALA A 12 15.43 14.05 -5.23
CA ALA A 12 15.87 13.59 -3.92
C ALA A 12 14.68 13.21 -3.03
N LYS A 13 13.62 14.01 -3.04
CA LYS A 13 12.39 13.70 -2.30
C LYS A 13 11.75 12.41 -2.78
N GLN A 14 11.68 12.20 -4.09
CA GLN A 14 11.13 10.98 -4.67
C GLN A 14 11.96 9.76 -4.30
N GLU A 15 13.27 9.87 -4.36
CA GLU A 15 14.17 8.79 -3.99
C GLU A 15 14.02 8.43 -2.51
N CYS A 16 13.91 9.42 -1.63
CA CYS A 16 13.68 9.19 -0.21
C CYS A 16 12.32 8.54 0.05
N PHE A 17 11.29 8.96 -0.68
CA PHE A 17 9.95 8.38 -0.54
C PHE A 17 9.94 6.92 -0.97
N VAL A 18 10.53 6.61 -2.12
CA VAL A 18 10.61 5.23 -2.64
C VAL A 18 11.41 4.36 -1.68
N ALA A 19 12.55 4.84 -1.19
CA ALA A 19 13.35 4.09 -0.23
C ALA A 19 12.56 3.82 1.06
N GLY A 20 11.81 4.82 1.55
CA GLY A 20 10.97 4.66 2.73
C GLY A 20 9.88 3.61 2.53
N CYS A 21 9.25 3.60 1.36
CA CYS A 21 8.24 2.60 1.01
C CYS A 21 8.85 1.20 0.96
N ASP A 22 10.03 1.05 0.35
CA ASP A 22 10.73 -0.23 0.26
C ASP A 22 11.11 -0.75 1.63
N ILE A 23 11.63 0.12 2.50
CA ILE A 23 12.00 -0.25 3.88
C ILE A 23 10.77 -0.72 4.64
N THR A 24 9.67 0.03 4.56
CA THR A 24 8.43 -0.30 5.27
C THR A 24 7.86 -1.63 4.79
N ALA A 25 7.83 -1.84 3.47
CA ALA A 25 7.34 -3.10 2.90
C ALA A 25 8.19 -4.29 3.38
N GLN A 26 9.51 -4.14 3.38
CA GLN A 26 10.40 -5.20 3.85
C GLN A 26 10.21 -5.47 5.34
N GLN A 27 10.08 -4.42 6.16
CA GLN A 27 9.83 -4.57 7.60
C GLN A 27 8.53 -5.35 7.86
N MET A 28 7.46 -5.00 7.16
CA MET A 28 6.18 -5.68 7.33
C MET A 28 6.26 -7.13 6.91
N TYR A 29 6.96 -7.41 5.83
CA TYR A 29 7.18 -8.79 5.38
C TYR A 29 7.98 -9.58 6.41
N ASP A 30 9.07 -9.01 6.94
CA ASP A 30 9.89 -9.68 7.94
C ASP A 30 9.08 -9.98 9.20
N MET A 31 8.28 -9.01 9.67
CA MET A 31 7.43 -9.21 10.85
C MET A 31 6.39 -10.30 10.59
N MET A 32 5.77 -10.29 9.42
CA MET A 32 4.81 -11.33 9.03
C MET A 32 5.46 -12.73 9.08
N CYS A 33 6.67 -12.85 8.54
CA CYS A 33 7.40 -14.12 8.56
C CYS A 33 7.65 -14.60 9.97
N LEU A 34 8.08 -13.70 10.86
CA LEU A 34 8.34 -14.07 12.26
C LEU A 34 7.06 -14.50 12.97
N VAL A 35 5.96 -13.78 12.75
CA VAL A 35 4.66 -14.10 13.35
C VAL A 35 4.16 -15.46 12.86
N LEU A 36 4.18 -15.69 11.56
CA LEU A 36 3.65 -16.92 10.96
C LEU A 36 4.49 -18.15 11.26
N HIS A 37 5.74 -17.96 11.67
CA HIS A 37 6.63 -19.06 12.04
C HIS A 37 6.62 -19.34 13.55
N ASP A 38 6.04 -18.46 14.35
CA ASP A 38 6.07 -18.57 15.81
C ASP A 38 4.97 -19.48 16.33
N PRO A 39 5.30 -20.63 16.94
CA PRO A 39 4.27 -21.53 17.48
C PRO A 39 3.51 -20.95 18.67
N GLU A 40 4.05 -19.96 19.38
CA GLU A 40 3.32 -19.31 20.47
C GLU A 40 2.16 -18.47 19.92
N ILE A 41 2.29 -17.95 18.70
CA ILE A 41 1.26 -17.16 18.05
C ILE A 41 0.33 -18.04 17.22
N MET A 42 0.89 -18.92 16.41
CA MET A 42 0.15 -19.70 15.41
C MET A 42 -0.27 -21.10 15.88
N GLY A 43 0.23 -21.54 17.03
CA GLY A 43 -0.01 -22.89 17.48
C GLY A 43 0.71 -23.91 16.60
N LYS A 44 -0.01 -24.96 16.17
CA LYS A 44 0.58 -26.01 15.34
C LYS A 44 0.70 -25.66 13.87
N ASP A 45 0.07 -24.57 13.44
CA ASP A 45 -0.02 -24.19 12.03
C ASP A 45 1.07 -23.17 11.68
N THR A 46 2.31 -23.47 12.02
CA THR A 46 3.44 -22.60 11.68
C THR A 46 3.82 -22.74 10.21
N PHE A 47 4.37 -21.68 9.65
CA PHE A 47 4.79 -21.64 8.26
C PHE A 47 6.31 -21.66 8.17
N GLY A 48 6.84 -22.55 7.34
CA GLY A 48 8.27 -22.62 7.06
C GLY A 48 8.63 -21.77 5.83
N ALA A 49 9.92 -21.81 5.48
CA ALA A 49 10.48 -20.97 4.42
C ALA A 49 9.75 -21.13 3.08
N ASN A 50 9.42 -22.35 2.68
CA ASN A 50 8.79 -22.59 1.38
C ASN A 50 7.40 -21.98 1.30
N ARG A 51 6.60 -22.12 2.36
CA ARG A 51 5.26 -21.52 2.42
C ARG A 51 5.32 -20.01 2.50
N LEU A 52 6.29 -19.47 3.23
CA LEU A 52 6.47 -18.01 3.34
C LEU A 52 6.89 -17.39 2.00
N LYS A 53 7.74 -18.09 1.22
CA LYS A 53 8.11 -17.65 -0.12
C LYS A 53 6.89 -17.64 -1.07
N LYS A 54 6.00 -18.64 -0.96
CA LYS A 54 4.77 -18.65 -1.75
C LYS A 54 3.86 -17.49 -1.39
N ILE A 55 3.74 -17.19 -0.11
CA ILE A 55 2.93 -16.05 0.36
C ILE A 55 3.51 -14.75 -0.18
N HIS A 56 4.83 -14.57 -0.11
CA HIS A 56 5.48 -13.37 -0.62
C HIS A 56 5.23 -13.16 -2.10
N LYS A 57 5.37 -14.23 -2.89
CA LYS A 57 5.10 -14.19 -4.33
C LYS A 57 3.64 -13.82 -4.61
N ALA A 58 2.71 -14.43 -3.88
CA ALA A 58 1.29 -14.15 -4.05
C ALA A 58 0.96 -12.70 -3.65
N MET A 59 1.58 -12.20 -2.59
CA MET A 59 1.41 -10.80 -2.17
C MET A 59 1.88 -9.83 -3.25
N PHE A 60 3.01 -10.10 -3.87
CA PHE A 60 3.52 -9.28 -4.97
C PHE A 60 2.56 -9.26 -6.15
N GLU A 61 2.03 -10.42 -6.52
CA GLU A 61 1.07 -10.54 -7.62
C GLU A 61 -0.23 -9.78 -7.30
N LEU A 62 -0.71 -9.87 -6.07
CA LEU A 62 -1.89 -9.13 -5.63
C LEU A 62 -1.64 -7.63 -5.63
N GLU A 63 -0.46 -7.21 -5.20
CA GLU A 63 -0.10 -5.80 -5.25
C GLU A 63 -0.15 -5.26 -6.68
N GLN A 64 0.37 -6.02 -7.63
CA GLN A 64 0.29 -5.64 -9.05
C GLN A 64 -1.15 -5.57 -9.54
N LYS A 65 -1.98 -6.52 -9.11
CA LYS A 65 -3.40 -6.56 -9.49
C LYS A 65 -4.17 -5.34 -8.99
N TYR A 66 -3.92 -4.88 -7.78
CA TYR A 66 -4.65 -3.77 -7.17
C TYR A 66 -3.89 -2.45 -7.20
N HIS A 67 -2.77 -2.41 -7.90
CA HIS A 67 -1.84 -1.26 -7.89
C HIS A 67 -2.54 0.08 -8.17
N GLU A 68 -3.47 0.12 -9.12
CA GLU A 68 -4.16 1.35 -9.49
C GLU A 68 -5.07 1.90 -8.39
N ALA A 69 -5.42 1.10 -7.39
CA ALA A 69 -6.23 1.57 -6.27
C ALA A 69 -5.59 2.76 -5.54
N TRP A 70 -4.26 2.82 -5.53
CA TRP A 70 -3.50 3.85 -4.82
C TRP A 70 -2.93 4.95 -5.71
N LEU A 71 -3.22 4.92 -7.02
CA LEU A 71 -2.60 5.85 -7.98
C LEU A 71 -3.44 7.09 -8.30
N PHE A 72 -4.65 7.20 -7.78
CA PHE A 72 -5.55 8.35 -8.02
C PHE A 72 -5.84 8.60 -9.50
N LEU A 73 -5.97 7.51 -10.26
CA LEU A 73 -6.39 7.52 -11.65
C LEU A 73 -7.91 7.44 -11.73
N PRO A 74 -8.52 7.72 -12.90
CA PRO A 74 -9.97 7.60 -13.04
C PRO A 74 -10.52 6.23 -12.66
N GLU A 75 -9.74 5.17 -12.85
CA GLU A 75 -10.14 3.79 -12.54
C GLU A 75 -9.83 3.37 -11.10
N SER A 76 -9.23 4.25 -10.29
CA SER A 76 -8.82 3.90 -8.93
C SER A 76 -10.00 3.43 -8.06
N ASP A 77 -11.15 4.09 -8.20
CA ASP A 77 -12.35 3.73 -7.44
C ASP A 77 -12.77 2.28 -7.68
N TYR A 78 -12.66 1.82 -8.92
CA TYR A 78 -12.98 0.45 -9.29
C TYR A 78 -12.06 -0.55 -8.58
N TYR A 79 -10.75 -0.29 -8.56
CA TYR A 79 -9.77 -1.16 -7.90
C TYR A 79 -9.89 -1.11 -6.39
N GLN A 80 -10.21 0.07 -5.83
CA GLN A 80 -10.47 0.22 -4.40
C GLN A 80 -11.66 -0.62 -3.98
N GLU A 81 -12.74 -0.59 -4.76
CA GLU A 81 -13.94 -1.38 -4.45
C GLU A 81 -13.67 -2.88 -4.59
N LYS A 82 -12.90 -3.29 -5.58
CA LYS A 82 -12.52 -4.69 -5.73
C LYS A 82 -11.68 -5.19 -4.57
N LEU A 83 -10.73 -4.38 -4.12
CA LEU A 83 -9.90 -4.71 -2.96
C LEU A 83 -10.77 -4.85 -1.71
N ASP A 84 -11.66 -3.89 -1.49
CA ASP A 84 -12.57 -3.91 -0.35
C ASP A 84 -13.51 -5.12 -0.40
N ALA A 85 -14.01 -5.47 -1.57
CA ALA A 85 -14.86 -6.64 -1.73
C ALA A 85 -14.14 -7.92 -1.33
N GLY A 86 -12.90 -8.09 -1.77
CA GLY A 86 -12.09 -9.24 -1.38
C GLY A 86 -11.80 -9.30 0.11
N LEU A 87 -11.55 -8.16 0.72
CA LEU A 87 -11.30 -8.09 2.16
C LEU A 87 -12.56 -8.28 2.99
N ARG A 88 -13.72 -7.84 2.48
CA ARG A 88 -15.01 -8.10 3.16
C ARG A 88 -15.35 -9.58 3.24
N ASP A 89 -14.89 -10.38 2.28
CA ASP A 89 -15.05 -11.83 2.37
C ASP A 89 -14.33 -12.42 3.60
N ILE A 90 -13.31 -11.73 4.09
CA ILE A 90 -12.55 -12.17 5.27
C ILE A 90 -13.11 -11.55 6.55
N PHE A 91 -13.32 -10.25 6.55
CA PHE A 91 -13.64 -9.47 7.76
C PHE A 91 -15.11 -9.09 7.89
N GLY A 92 -15.90 -9.22 6.82
CA GLY A 92 -17.30 -8.83 6.84
C GLY A 92 -17.46 -7.34 7.12
N GLU A 93 -18.41 -7.01 7.99
CA GLU A 93 -18.72 -5.62 8.34
C GLU A 93 -17.65 -4.97 9.22
N GLU A 94 -16.74 -5.75 9.77
CA GLU A 94 -15.63 -5.21 10.58
C GLU A 94 -14.58 -4.48 9.75
N LEU A 95 -14.63 -4.65 8.43
CA LEU A 95 -13.68 -3.99 7.54
C LEU A 95 -13.96 -2.49 7.45
N ASP A 96 -12.99 -1.68 7.82
CA ASP A 96 -13.03 -0.24 7.54
C ASP A 96 -12.91 -0.01 6.03
N PRO A 97 -13.65 0.95 5.45
CA PRO A 97 -13.55 1.21 4.01
C PRO A 97 -12.18 1.74 3.61
N PHE A 98 -11.89 1.67 2.31
CA PHE A 98 -10.59 2.04 1.76
C PHE A 98 -10.13 3.43 2.23
N GLN A 99 -11.00 4.42 2.17
CA GLN A 99 -10.68 5.80 2.52
C GLN A 99 -10.29 5.96 3.99
N LYS A 100 -10.82 5.11 4.86
CA LYS A 100 -10.50 5.12 6.28
C LYS A 100 -9.18 4.40 6.56
N ARG A 101 -8.91 3.32 5.82
CA ARG A 101 -7.63 2.60 5.93
C ARG A 101 -6.48 3.38 5.32
N TYR A 102 -6.76 4.20 4.31
CA TYR A 102 -5.78 4.99 3.58
C TYR A 102 -6.18 6.48 3.56
N PRO A 103 -6.18 7.15 4.72
CA PRO A 103 -6.60 8.56 4.77
C PRO A 103 -5.72 9.50 3.97
N MET A 104 -4.44 9.17 3.81
CA MET A 104 -3.51 9.96 3.00
C MET A 104 -3.92 10.00 1.54
N CYS A 105 -4.50 8.90 1.03
CA CYS A 105 -4.97 8.83 -0.33
C CYS A 105 -6.13 9.79 -0.59
N LYS A 106 -6.99 10.01 0.38
CA LYS A 106 -8.09 10.94 0.28
C LYS A 106 -7.59 12.39 0.16
N GLU A 107 -6.54 12.72 0.89
CA GLU A 107 -5.98 14.07 0.89
C GLU A 107 -5.16 14.35 -0.37
N TRP A 108 -4.53 13.34 -0.94
CA TRP A 108 -3.64 13.45 -2.08
C TRP A 108 -4.33 13.07 -3.39
N ASN A 109 -5.55 13.47 -3.57
CA ASN A 109 -6.29 13.14 -4.79
C ASN A 109 -5.86 14.04 -5.94
N TYR A 110 -4.93 13.55 -6.75
CA TYR A 110 -4.38 14.26 -7.91
C TYR A 110 -5.40 14.45 -9.04
N ASN A 111 -6.48 13.70 -9.02
CA ASN A 111 -7.54 13.81 -10.02
C ASN A 111 -8.50 14.94 -9.75
N LYS A 112 -8.45 15.54 -8.56
CA LYS A 112 -9.28 16.71 -8.27
C LYS A 112 -8.69 17.91 -8.98
N PRO A 113 -9.52 18.67 -9.74
CA PRO A 113 -9.02 19.88 -10.33
C PRO A 113 -8.61 20.88 -9.26
N TYR A 114 -7.50 21.54 -9.50
CA TYR A 114 -7.05 22.61 -8.61
C TYR A 114 -8.05 23.76 -8.66
N LYS A 115 -8.54 24.14 -7.51
CA LYS A 115 -9.42 25.31 -7.39
C LYS A 115 -8.65 26.46 -6.79
N LYS A 116 -8.50 27.53 -7.57
CA LYS A 116 -7.83 28.73 -7.12
C LYS A 116 -8.59 29.30 -5.93
N GLY A 117 -7.88 29.59 -4.85
CA GLY A 117 -8.48 30.11 -3.62
C GLY A 117 -8.73 29.08 -2.54
N GLN A 118 -8.63 27.79 -2.81
CA GLN A 118 -8.71 26.75 -1.78
C GLN A 118 -7.36 26.48 -1.12
N ARG A 119 -6.33 27.02 -1.70
CA ARG A 119 -4.98 26.87 -1.16
C ARG A 119 -4.82 27.71 0.10
N LYS A 120 -4.37 27.09 1.14
CA LYS A 120 -4.11 27.77 2.41
C LYS A 120 -2.68 27.53 2.84
#